data_00588b926fa4417b87f004bc1a9a4932
#
_entry.id   00588b926fa4417b87f004bc1a9a4932
#
_cell.length_a   1.000
_cell.length_b   1.000
_cell.length_c   1.000
_cell.angle_alpha   90.00
_cell.angle_beta   90.00
_cell.angle_gamma   90.00
#
_symmetry.space_group_name_H-M   'P 1'
#
loop_
_entity.id
_entity.type
_entity.pdbx_description
1 polymer ?
#
loop_
_entity_poly.entity_id
_entity_poly.type
_entity_poly.pdbx_seq_one_letter_code
_entity_poly.pdbx_strand_id
1 'polypeptide(L)'
;MPLRVLLFAVPEKDEEAVAALLAEAGPWAAWRSREGGEVLYHVFLEAGQVEPVSDALQNRFGKALRLAVLPVEAVVPPPEEAKPPEEKPSPERVSREELYQELSEASEAGGVYLALVALATLVAMLEPVGLVKGSAALVIGAMVIAPLLGPAMALALGSALGDLDLFRKAFRTLLLGVALASGLSLALGFFLPVDPSAPELAPRTRPGLEDVAVALAAGVAGALGFTTGAPAALVGVMVAVALLPPLTAAGLLSGAGYPEKAFGAVLLFAVNVASVNLAGVATFLLQRVRPRTFWEAE
;
A
#
# COMPACT_ATOMS: atom_id res chain seq x y z
N MET A 1 -9.92 -7.00 20.37
CA MET A 1 -8.66 -6.43 19.84
C MET A 1 -7.95 -7.49 19.02
N PRO A 2 -7.37 -7.20 17.83
CA PRO A 2 -6.68 -8.19 17.05
C PRO A 2 -5.42 -8.64 17.77
N LEU A 3 -5.29 -9.95 17.95
CA LEU A 3 -4.09 -10.57 18.50
C LEU A 3 -3.08 -10.85 17.38
N ARG A 4 -1.80 -10.79 17.74
CA ARG A 4 -0.67 -11.19 16.89
C ARG A 4 0.19 -12.19 17.65
N VAL A 5 0.76 -13.13 16.93
CA VAL A 5 1.77 -14.04 17.47
C VAL A 5 3.14 -13.56 17.05
N LEU A 6 3.97 -13.30 18.03
CA LEU A 6 5.37 -13.00 17.84
C LEU A 6 6.17 -14.30 18.03
N LEU A 7 6.84 -14.73 16.96
CA LEU A 7 7.72 -15.92 16.96
C LEU A 7 9.16 -15.45 16.88
N PHE A 8 9.99 -15.88 17.80
CA PHE A 8 11.43 -15.59 17.76
C PHE A 8 12.24 -16.62 18.54
N ALA A 9 13.52 -16.77 18.18
CA ALA A 9 14.45 -17.63 18.86
C ALA A 9 15.62 -16.83 19.45
N VAL A 10 16.04 -17.19 20.65
CA VAL A 10 17.19 -16.60 21.33
C VAL A 10 18.06 -17.68 21.94
N PRO A 11 19.38 -17.46 22.10
CA PRO A 11 20.24 -18.38 22.83
C PRO A 11 19.77 -18.58 24.29
N GLU A 12 19.89 -19.78 24.85
CA GLU A 12 19.47 -20.08 26.22
C GLU A 12 20.04 -19.12 27.28
N LYS A 13 21.28 -18.63 27.09
CA LYS A 13 21.91 -17.66 27.99
C LYS A 13 21.15 -16.34 28.14
N ASP A 14 20.28 -16.01 27.19
CA ASP A 14 19.54 -14.76 27.13
C ASP A 14 18.06 -14.94 27.58
N GLU A 15 17.68 -16.14 28.01
CA GLU A 15 16.32 -16.51 28.41
C GLU A 15 15.76 -15.61 29.53
N GLU A 16 16.57 -15.35 30.58
CA GLU A 16 16.14 -14.50 31.72
C GLU A 16 15.85 -13.05 31.27
N ALA A 17 16.65 -12.55 30.35
CA ALA A 17 16.50 -11.21 29.83
C ALA A 17 15.24 -11.02 29.00
N VAL A 18 14.90 -12.04 28.20
CA VAL A 18 13.67 -12.08 27.42
C VAL A 18 12.46 -12.24 28.35
N ALA A 19 12.56 -13.10 29.36
CA ALA A 19 11.47 -13.29 30.33
C ALA A 19 11.13 -12.00 31.08
N ALA A 20 12.14 -11.20 31.45
CA ALA A 20 11.92 -9.90 32.10
C ALA A 20 11.23 -8.91 31.16
N LEU A 21 11.63 -8.83 29.89
CA LEU A 21 11.03 -7.96 28.88
C LEU A 21 9.57 -8.35 28.60
N LEU A 22 9.29 -9.65 28.49
CA LEU A 22 7.93 -10.12 28.27
C LEU A 22 7.03 -9.93 29.50
N ALA A 23 7.58 -10.03 30.72
CA ALA A 23 6.84 -9.75 31.95
C ALA A 23 6.39 -8.28 32.01
N GLU A 24 7.20 -7.34 31.53
CA GLU A 24 6.86 -5.92 31.43
C GLU A 24 5.79 -5.65 30.37
N ALA A 25 5.88 -6.36 29.23
CA ALA A 25 4.95 -6.22 28.11
C ALA A 25 3.55 -6.78 28.41
N GLY A 26 3.42 -7.73 29.37
CA GLY A 26 2.15 -8.33 29.76
C GLY A 26 1.42 -9.05 28.62
N PRO A 27 2.05 -10.04 27.94
CA PRO A 27 1.41 -10.75 26.84
C PRO A 27 0.17 -11.52 27.28
N TRP A 28 -0.83 -11.66 26.39
CA TRP A 28 -2.01 -12.48 26.66
C TRP A 28 -1.65 -13.92 26.96
N ALA A 29 -0.70 -14.49 26.22
CA ALA A 29 -0.12 -15.80 26.46
C ALA A 29 1.31 -15.86 25.89
N ALA A 30 2.15 -16.66 26.50
CA ALA A 30 3.49 -16.94 26.01
C ALA A 30 3.84 -18.41 26.23
N TRP A 31 4.29 -19.07 25.18
CA TRP A 31 4.86 -20.43 25.26
C TRP A 31 6.31 -20.38 24.81
N ARG A 32 7.09 -21.28 25.38
CA ARG A 32 8.50 -21.44 25.02
C ARG A 32 8.83 -22.92 24.85
N SER A 33 9.69 -23.21 23.89
CA SER A 33 10.28 -24.54 23.70
C SER A 33 11.80 -24.39 23.60
N ARG A 34 12.55 -25.40 24.04
CA ARG A 34 14.02 -25.43 23.94
C ARG A 34 14.42 -26.48 22.93
N GLU A 35 15.23 -26.08 21.96
CA GLU A 35 15.73 -26.96 20.92
C GLU A 35 17.11 -26.47 20.47
N GLY A 36 18.09 -27.37 20.40
CA GLY A 36 19.40 -27.09 19.83
C GLY A 36 20.25 -26.00 20.52
N GLY A 37 19.98 -25.66 21.81
CA GLY A 37 20.69 -24.60 22.55
C GLY A 37 20.05 -23.21 22.35
N GLU A 38 18.87 -23.17 21.70
CA GLU A 38 18.04 -21.97 21.54
C GLU A 38 16.70 -22.16 22.26
N VAL A 39 16.11 -21.04 22.68
CA VAL A 39 14.75 -20.97 23.22
C VAL A 39 13.87 -20.28 22.20
N LEU A 40 12.89 -21.05 21.69
CA LEU A 40 11.88 -20.54 20.77
C LEU A 40 10.68 -20.02 21.57
N TYR A 41 10.30 -18.80 21.33
CA TYR A 41 9.16 -18.13 21.95
C TYR A 41 8.00 -17.98 20.99
N HIS A 42 6.78 -18.26 21.50
CA HIS A 42 5.51 -17.96 20.85
C HIS A 42 4.76 -17.03 21.78
N VAL A 43 4.69 -15.76 21.46
CA VAL A 43 4.14 -14.73 22.33
C VAL A 43 2.91 -14.12 21.69
N PHE A 44 1.78 -14.19 22.36
CA PHE A 44 0.52 -13.59 21.92
C PHE A 44 0.39 -12.20 22.51
N LEU A 45 0.37 -11.20 21.65
CA LEU A 45 0.32 -9.79 21.99
C LEU A 45 -0.86 -9.11 21.30
N GLU A 46 -1.36 -8.04 21.89
CA GLU A 46 -2.23 -7.13 21.17
C GLU A 46 -1.44 -6.39 20.08
N ALA A 47 -2.10 -6.04 18.97
CA ALA A 47 -1.43 -5.40 17.83
C ALA A 47 -0.60 -4.15 18.24
N GLY A 48 -1.09 -3.36 19.18
CA GLY A 48 -0.37 -2.18 19.69
C GLY A 48 0.87 -2.47 20.53
N GLN A 49 1.04 -3.71 21.03
CA GLN A 49 2.18 -4.13 21.85
C GLN A 49 3.31 -4.73 21.01
N VAL A 50 3.01 -5.14 19.76
CA VAL A 50 3.97 -5.83 18.90
C VAL A 50 5.18 -4.95 18.59
N GLU A 51 4.97 -3.70 18.19
CA GLU A 51 6.04 -2.78 17.82
C GLU A 51 6.99 -2.48 18.99
N PRO A 52 6.52 -2.08 20.20
CA PRO A 52 7.41 -1.85 21.33
C PRO A 52 8.24 -3.09 21.72
N VAL A 53 7.62 -4.29 21.71
CA VAL A 53 8.30 -5.54 22.05
C VAL A 53 9.32 -5.93 20.98
N SER A 54 8.96 -5.81 19.72
CA SER A 54 9.85 -6.09 18.59
C SER A 54 11.08 -5.17 18.61
N ASP A 55 10.87 -3.87 18.85
CA ASP A 55 11.93 -2.88 18.94
C ASP A 55 12.88 -3.16 20.13
N ALA A 56 12.33 -3.52 21.29
CA ALA A 56 13.12 -3.87 22.46
C ALA A 56 13.99 -5.12 22.20
N LEU A 57 13.42 -6.14 21.55
CA LEU A 57 14.15 -7.36 21.19
C LEU A 57 15.24 -7.08 20.14
N GLN A 58 14.94 -6.31 19.10
CA GLN A 58 15.92 -5.98 18.06
C GLN A 58 17.03 -5.07 18.58
N ASN A 59 16.73 -4.10 19.43
CA ASN A 59 17.74 -3.25 20.05
C ASN A 59 18.71 -4.06 20.91
N ARG A 60 18.23 -5.16 21.52
CA ARG A 60 19.05 -6.00 22.38
C ARG A 60 19.87 -7.05 21.61
N PHE A 61 19.25 -7.69 20.63
CA PHE A 61 19.85 -8.84 19.91
C PHE A 61 20.34 -8.50 18.50
N GLY A 62 20.00 -7.34 17.98
CA GLY A 62 20.48 -6.83 16.69
C GLY A 62 20.06 -7.70 15.50
N LYS A 63 20.92 -7.72 14.48
CA LYS A 63 20.67 -8.47 13.22
C LYS A 63 20.67 -10.00 13.37
N ALA A 64 21.09 -10.54 14.51
CA ALA A 64 21.06 -11.99 14.76
C ALA A 64 19.65 -12.49 15.12
N LEU A 65 18.76 -11.62 15.56
CA LEU A 65 17.39 -11.98 15.91
C LEU A 65 16.58 -12.31 14.65
N ARG A 66 16.00 -13.51 14.62
CA ARG A 66 14.99 -13.90 13.65
C ARG A 66 13.64 -13.77 14.32
N LEU A 67 12.80 -12.88 13.82
CA LEU A 67 11.49 -12.56 14.39
C LEU A 67 10.46 -12.61 13.28
N ALA A 68 9.34 -13.28 13.54
CA ALA A 68 8.17 -13.29 12.65
C ALA A 68 6.92 -12.84 13.41
N VAL A 69 6.11 -12.03 12.77
CA VAL A 69 4.80 -11.59 13.27
C VAL A 69 3.73 -12.26 12.43
N LEU A 70 2.81 -12.98 13.08
CA LEU A 70 1.71 -13.67 12.41
C LEU A 70 0.37 -13.13 12.89
N PRO A 71 -0.58 -12.87 11.98
CA PRO A 71 -1.94 -12.52 12.36
C PRO A 71 -2.65 -13.72 12.98
N VAL A 72 -3.48 -13.48 13.99
CA VAL A 72 -4.33 -14.52 14.61
C VAL A 72 -5.75 -14.29 14.13
N GLU A 73 -6.27 -15.24 13.35
CA GLU A 73 -7.63 -15.15 12.81
C GLU A 73 -8.70 -15.50 13.85
N ALA A 74 -8.42 -16.46 14.76
CA ALA A 74 -9.34 -16.88 15.80
C ALA A 74 -8.60 -17.42 17.02
N VAL A 75 -9.15 -17.17 18.22
CA VAL A 75 -8.66 -17.67 19.49
C VAL A 75 -9.82 -18.26 20.29
N VAL A 76 -9.62 -19.45 20.86
CA VAL A 76 -10.61 -20.13 21.70
C VAL A 76 -9.94 -20.57 23.02
N PRO A 77 -10.48 -20.17 24.19
CA PRO A 77 -11.54 -19.20 24.37
C PRO A 77 -11.10 -17.79 23.94
N PRO A 78 -12.04 -16.90 23.57
CA PRO A 78 -11.68 -15.51 23.28
C PRO A 78 -11.05 -14.87 24.54
N PRO A 79 -10.10 -13.93 24.38
CA PRO A 79 -9.55 -13.20 25.51
C PRO A 79 -10.70 -12.63 26.34
N GLU A 80 -10.68 -12.82 27.67
CA GLU A 80 -11.59 -12.09 28.54
C GLU A 80 -11.35 -10.60 28.27
N GLU A 81 -12.43 -9.85 28.00
CA GLU A 81 -12.33 -8.42 27.86
C GLU A 81 -11.70 -7.87 29.15
N ALA A 82 -10.39 -7.64 29.12
CA ALA A 82 -9.74 -6.90 30.18
C ALA A 82 -10.49 -5.55 30.27
N LYS A 83 -11.01 -5.22 31.48
CA LYS A 83 -11.63 -3.92 31.72
C LYS A 83 -10.71 -2.86 31.12
N PRO A 84 -11.23 -1.97 30.24
CA PRO A 84 -10.36 -1.03 29.55
C PRO A 84 -9.56 -0.24 30.58
N PRO A 85 -8.23 -0.16 30.47
CA PRO A 85 -7.52 0.92 31.08
C PRO A 85 -8.16 2.20 30.54
N GLU A 86 -8.32 3.24 31.34
CA GLU A 86 -8.89 4.54 30.95
C GLU A 86 -8.04 5.29 29.90
N GLU A 87 -7.14 4.61 29.23
CA GLU A 87 -6.40 5.11 28.08
C GLU A 87 -7.22 4.87 26.80
N LYS A 88 -7.44 5.98 26.07
CA LYS A 88 -8.15 6.05 24.80
C LYS A 88 -7.77 4.86 23.90
N PRO A 89 -8.75 4.13 23.32
CA PRO A 89 -8.46 3.02 22.43
C PRO A 89 -7.56 3.53 21.31
N SER A 90 -6.35 3.00 21.26
CA SER A 90 -5.49 3.19 20.10
C SER A 90 -6.23 2.56 18.91
N PRO A 91 -6.41 3.26 17.79
CA PRO A 91 -7.03 2.66 16.64
C PRO A 91 -6.27 1.38 16.29
N GLU A 92 -6.99 0.31 16.01
CA GLU A 92 -6.43 -0.95 15.54
C GLU A 92 -5.54 -0.67 14.34
N ARG A 93 -4.24 -0.76 14.51
CA ARG A 93 -3.26 -0.48 13.47
C ARG A 93 -2.47 -1.73 13.17
N VAL A 94 -2.21 -1.93 11.90
CA VAL A 94 -1.24 -2.92 11.41
C VAL A 94 0.15 -2.53 11.94
N SER A 95 0.96 -3.52 12.33
CA SER A 95 2.34 -3.24 12.75
C SER A 95 3.15 -2.66 11.58
N ARG A 96 4.18 -1.87 11.88
CA ARG A 96 5.03 -1.28 10.84
C ARG A 96 5.70 -2.35 9.97
N GLU A 97 6.13 -3.46 10.57
CA GLU A 97 6.74 -4.59 9.88
C GLU A 97 5.77 -5.26 8.90
N GLU A 98 4.56 -5.48 9.36
CA GLU A 98 3.46 -6.05 8.55
C GLU A 98 3.12 -5.10 7.38
N LEU A 99 3.00 -3.80 7.66
CA LEU A 99 2.79 -2.76 6.66
C LEU A 99 3.92 -2.72 5.61
N TYR A 100 5.18 -2.80 6.08
CA TYR A 100 6.35 -2.80 5.20
C TYR A 100 6.36 -4.03 4.29
N GLN A 101 6.10 -5.21 4.85
CA GLN A 101 6.08 -6.46 4.09
C GLN A 101 4.96 -6.43 3.05
N GLU A 102 3.74 -6.07 3.44
CA GLU A 102 2.58 -6.00 2.54
C GLU A 102 2.85 -5.04 1.37
N LEU A 103 3.36 -3.85 1.65
CA LEU A 103 3.67 -2.87 0.61
C LEU A 103 4.90 -3.26 -0.24
N SER A 104 5.89 -3.94 0.34
CA SER A 104 7.02 -4.49 -0.40
C SER A 104 6.57 -5.57 -1.38
N GLU A 105 5.69 -6.48 -0.97
CA GLU A 105 5.09 -7.51 -1.84
C GLU A 105 4.20 -6.89 -2.92
N ALA A 106 3.33 -5.93 -2.54
CA ALA A 106 2.47 -5.22 -3.47
C ALA A 106 3.24 -4.36 -4.49
N SER A 107 4.52 -4.09 -4.25
CA SER A 107 5.42 -3.38 -5.17
C SER A 107 6.19 -4.30 -6.12
N GLU A 108 5.90 -5.61 -6.17
CA GLU A 108 6.56 -6.54 -7.10
C GLU A 108 5.92 -6.53 -8.48
N ALA A 109 6.74 -6.23 -9.51
CA ALA A 109 6.33 -6.24 -10.91
C ALA A 109 6.33 -7.67 -11.47
N GLY A 110 5.43 -8.52 -10.98
CA GLY A 110 5.25 -9.87 -11.50
C GLY A 110 4.38 -9.93 -12.76
N GLY A 111 4.33 -11.11 -13.42
CA GLY A 111 3.49 -11.31 -14.60
C GLY A 111 2.01 -11.05 -14.34
N VAL A 112 1.51 -11.37 -13.15
CA VAL A 112 0.11 -11.11 -12.74
C VAL A 112 -0.15 -9.60 -12.67
N TYR A 113 0.77 -8.82 -12.09
CA TYR A 113 0.67 -7.36 -12.04
C TYR A 113 0.52 -6.77 -13.45
N LEU A 114 1.41 -7.14 -14.38
CA LEU A 114 1.37 -6.64 -15.75
C LEU A 114 0.11 -7.08 -16.50
N ALA A 115 -0.34 -8.31 -16.30
CA ALA A 115 -1.59 -8.81 -16.90
C ALA A 115 -2.82 -8.01 -16.38
N LEU A 116 -2.88 -7.72 -15.10
CA LEU A 116 -3.96 -6.94 -14.50
C LEU A 116 -3.93 -5.47 -14.98
N VAL A 117 -2.75 -4.85 -15.08
CA VAL A 117 -2.62 -3.50 -15.66
C VAL A 117 -3.09 -3.48 -17.12
N ALA A 118 -2.69 -4.46 -17.93
CA ALA A 118 -3.11 -4.56 -19.31
C ALA A 118 -4.64 -4.72 -19.42
N LEU A 119 -5.21 -5.66 -18.67
CA LEU A 119 -6.65 -5.91 -18.64
C LEU A 119 -7.44 -4.66 -18.20
N ALA A 120 -7.03 -4.04 -17.12
CA ALA A 120 -7.66 -2.82 -16.62
C ALA A 120 -7.61 -1.68 -17.65
N THR A 121 -6.47 -1.52 -18.32
CA THR A 121 -6.29 -0.53 -19.39
C THR A 121 -7.24 -0.79 -20.56
N LEU A 122 -7.30 -2.04 -21.04
CA LEU A 122 -8.20 -2.41 -22.13
C LEU A 122 -9.68 -2.16 -21.77
N VAL A 123 -10.09 -2.55 -20.57
CA VAL A 123 -11.46 -2.34 -20.11
C VAL A 123 -11.77 -0.84 -19.96
N ALA A 124 -10.84 -0.04 -19.41
CA ALA A 124 -11.02 1.40 -19.24
C ALA A 124 -11.19 2.16 -20.57
N MET A 125 -10.73 1.59 -21.67
CA MET A 125 -10.82 2.22 -22.99
C MET A 125 -12.04 1.82 -23.81
N LEU A 126 -12.82 0.83 -23.40
CA LEU A 126 -14.01 0.39 -24.15
C LEU A 126 -15.02 1.51 -24.36
N GLU A 127 -15.21 2.36 -23.37
CA GLU A 127 -16.14 3.49 -23.45
C GLU A 127 -15.59 4.65 -24.29
N PRO A 128 -14.37 5.15 -24.05
CA PRO A 128 -13.76 6.22 -24.84
C PRO A 128 -13.64 5.95 -26.34
N VAL A 129 -13.51 4.68 -26.74
CA VAL A 129 -13.45 4.29 -28.16
C VAL A 129 -14.83 3.92 -28.74
N GLY A 130 -15.91 4.14 -27.97
CA GLY A 130 -17.28 3.95 -28.44
C GLY A 130 -17.77 2.50 -28.57
N LEU A 131 -17.02 1.53 -28.05
CA LEU A 131 -17.43 0.11 -28.05
C LEU A 131 -18.52 -0.18 -27.03
N VAL A 132 -18.57 0.60 -25.95
CA VAL A 132 -19.63 0.58 -24.93
C VAL A 132 -20.04 2.02 -24.63
N LYS A 133 -21.31 2.28 -24.41
CA LYS A 133 -21.83 3.64 -24.14
C LYS A 133 -22.43 3.73 -22.74
N GLY A 134 -22.09 4.81 -22.02
CA GLY A 134 -22.75 5.20 -20.77
C GLY A 134 -22.57 4.20 -19.62
N SER A 135 -21.44 3.50 -19.53
CA SER A 135 -21.18 2.51 -18.50
C SER A 135 -20.09 2.95 -17.52
N ALA A 136 -20.44 3.91 -16.67
CA ALA A 136 -19.55 4.28 -15.54
C ALA A 136 -19.12 3.06 -14.71
N ALA A 137 -19.99 2.04 -14.60
CA ALA A 137 -19.68 0.79 -13.92
C ALA A 137 -18.48 0.05 -14.52
N LEU A 138 -18.32 0.11 -15.85
CA LEU A 138 -17.20 -0.53 -16.55
C LEU A 138 -15.87 0.16 -16.23
N VAL A 139 -15.87 1.49 -16.21
CA VAL A 139 -14.69 2.28 -15.85
C VAL A 139 -14.30 2.04 -14.39
N ILE A 140 -15.28 2.01 -13.49
CA ILE A 140 -15.06 1.67 -12.07
C ILE A 140 -14.52 0.23 -11.96
N GLY A 141 -15.08 -0.73 -12.68
CA GLY A 141 -14.58 -2.11 -12.72
C GLY A 141 -13.12 -2.21 -13.17
N ALA A 142 -12.73 -1.44 -14.19
CA ALA A 142 -11.33 -1.35 -14.62
C ALA A 142 -10.42 -0.81 -13.52
N MET A 143 -10.87 0.19 -12.77
CA MET A 143 -10.12 0.78 -11.65
C MET A 143 -9.94 -0.20 -10.48
N VAL A 144 -10.95 -1.05 -10.22
CA VAL A 144 -10.87 -2.11 -9.19
C VAL A 144 -9.80 -3.14 -9.54
N ILE A 145 -9.68 -3.47 -10.81
CA ILE A 145 -8.73 -4.48 -11.30
C ILE A 145 -7.29 -3.94 -11.34
N ALA A 146 -7.12 -2.62 -11.56
CA ALA A 146 -5.81 -2.01 -11.73
C ALA A 146 -4.98 -2.03 -10.43
N PRO A 147 -3.85 -2.76 -10.36
CA PRO A 147 -3.06 -2.91 -9.14
C PRO A 147 -2.09 -1.73 -8.93
N LEU A 148 -2.56 -0.49 -9.10
CA LEU A 148 -1.73 0.71 -8.99
C LEU A 148 -1.59 1.22 -7.55
N LEU A 149 -2.50 0.81 -6.65
CA LEU A 149 -2.48 1.25 -5.25
C LEU A 149 -1.23 0.79 -4.51
N GLY A 150 -0.88 -0.50 -4.60
CA GLY A 150 0.25 -1.09 -3.89
C GLY A 150 1.56 -0.34 -4.17
N PRO A 151 2.01 -0.25 -5.44
CA PRO A 151 3.21 0.50 -5.78
C PRO A 151 3.14 1.98 -5.41
N ALA A 152 1.99 2.64 -5.52
CA ALA A 152 1.83 4.05 -5.14
C ALA A 152 2.00 4.26 -3.63
N MET A 153 1.42 3.40 -2.81
CA MET A 153 1.56 3.46 -1.35
C MET A 153 2.94 3.00 -0.87
N ALA A 154 3.55 2.00 -1.54
CA ALA A 154 4.93 1.60 -1.27
C ALA A 154 5.93 2.73 -1.58
N LEU A 155 5.67 3.52 -2.64
CA LEU A 155 6.44 4.72 -2.96
C LEU A 155 6.34 5.76 -1.84
N ALA A 156 5.12 5.98 -1.34
CA ALA A 156 4.87 6.90 -0.23
C ALA A 156 5.52 6.41 1.07
N LEU A 157 5.43 5.12 1.39
CA LEU A 157 6.06 4.53 2.57
C LEU A 157 7.60 4.61 2.48
N GLY A 158 8.19 4.23 1.35
CA GLY A 158 9.63 4.35 1.11
C GLY A 158 10.11 5.78 1.28
N SER A 159 9.33 6.76 0.80
CA SER A 159 9.62 8.19 1.01
C SER A 159 9.52 8.59 2.50
N ALA A 160 8.52 8.11 3.22
CA ALA A 160 8.31 8.43 4.63
C ALA A 160 9.38 7.81 5.54
N LEU A 161 9.84 6.60 5.21
CA LEU A 161 10.88 5.88 5.95
C LEU A 161 12.31 6.29 5.53
N GLY A 162 12.49 6.98 4.39
CA GLY A 162 13.79 7.21 3.78
C GLY A 162 14.43 5.93 3.20
N ASP A 163 13.62 4.89 2.94
CA ASP A 163 14.07 3.61 2.38
C ASP A 163 14.16 3.71 0.85
N LEU A 164 15.39 3.88 0.35
CA LEU A 164 15.67 4.01 -1.07
C LEU A 164 15.44 2.71 -1.85
N ASP A 165 15.57 1.56 -1.23
CA ASP A 165 15.38 0.27 -1.91
C ASP A 165 13.90 0.00 -2.15
N LEU A 166 13.05 0.20 -1.13
CA LEU A 166 11.59 0.15 -1.27
C LEU A 166 11.10 1.21 -2.27
N PHE A 167 11.61 2.44 -2.17
CA PHE A 167 11.28 3.53 -3.10
C PHE A 167 11.60 3.16 -4.55
N ARG A 168 12.82 2.68 -4.83
CA ARG A 168 13.25 2.28 -6.18
C ARG A 168 12.44 1.11 -6.73
N LYS A 169 12.16 0.12 -5.88
CA LYS A 169 11.34 -1.05 -6.23
C LYS A 169 9.93 -0.59 -6.64
N ALA A 170 9.27 0.17 -5.79
CA ALA A 170 7.93 0.71 -6.02
C ALA A 170 7.88 1.63 -7.25
N PHE A 171 8.86 2.52 -7.40
CA PHE A 171 8.97 3.42 -8.56
C PHE A 171 9.11 2.65 -9.88
N ARG A 172 9.96 1.62 -9.92
CA ARG A 172 10.12 0.78 -11.11
C ARG A 172 8.84 0.05 -11.47
N THR A 173 8.15 -0.52 -10.49
CA THR A 173 6.87 -1.21 -10.71
C THR A 173 5.80 -0.25 -11.21
N LEU A 174 5.68 0.92 -10.60
CA LEU A 174 4.74 1.95 -11.05
C LEU A 174 5.08 2.41 -12.48
N LEU A 175 6.35 2.64 -12.78
CA LEU A 175 6.82 3.05 -14.11
C LEU A 175 6.52 1.98 -15.18
N LEU A 176 6.71 0.70 -14.86
CA LEU A 176 6.36 -0.40 -15.77
C LEU A 176 4.85 -0.46 -16.04
N GLY A 177 4.03 -0.29 -15.00
CA GLY A 177 2.58 -0.20 -15.15
C GLY A 177 2.16 1.00 -16.02
N VAL A 178 2.75 2.17 -15.76
CA VAL A 178 2.52 3.39 -16.56
C VAL A 178 2.94 3.19 -18.01
N ALA A 179 4.11 2.62 -18.26
CA ALA A 179 4.61 2.38 -19.63
C ALA A 179 3.71 1.41 -20.39
N LEU A 180 3.26 0.33 -19.73
CA LEU A 180 2.36 -0.66 -20.33
C LEU A 180 0.99 -0.05 -20.65
N ALA A 181 0.38 0.64 -19.67
CA ALA A 181 -0.92 1.29 -19.85
C ALA A 181 -0.87 2.37 -20.94
N SER A 182 0.15 3.23 -20.92
CA SER A 182 0.35 4.27 -21.95
C SER A 182 0.59 3.66 -23.33
N GLY A 183 1.41 2.62 -23.43
CA GLY A 183 1.72 1.95 -24.70
C GLY A 183 0.50 1.31 -25.33
N LEU A 184 -0.30 0.58 -24.53
CA LEU A 184 -1.57 0.00 -25.00
C LEU A 184 -2.57 1.06 -25.43
N SER A 185 -2.73 2.11 -24.62
CA SER A 185 -3.65 3.22 -24.92
C SER A 185 -3.24 3.97 -26.18
N LEU A 186 -1.94 4.23 -26.35
CA LEU A 186 -1.39 4.87 -27.55
C LEU A 186 -1.64 4.02 -28.80
N ALA A 187 -1.36 2.70 -28.73
CA ALA A 187 -1.61 1.79 -29.82
C ALA A 187 -3.08 1.77 -30.22
N LEU A 188 -3.99 1.68 -29.25
CA LEU A 188 -5.43 1.69 -29.54
C LEU A 188 -5.91 3.03 -30.10
N GLY A 189 -5.39 4.16 -29.60
CA GLY A 189 -5.69 5.49 -30.15
C GLY A 189 -5.24 5.67 -31.59
N PHE A 190 -4.20 4.94 -32.01
CA PHE A 190 -3.74 4.96 -33.39
C PHE A 190 -4.65 4.19 -34.36
N PHE A 191 -5.27 3.10 -33.87
CA PHE A 191 -6.10 2.22 -34.72
C PHE A 191 -7.61 2.48 -34.65
N LEU A 192 -8.07 3.12 -33.56
CA LEU A 192 -9.50 3.31 -33.30
C LEU A 192 -9.91 4.77 -33.41
N PRO A 193 -11.15 5.04 -33.86
CA PRO A 193 -11.69 6.41 -33.85
C PRO A 193 -11.87 6.89 -32.41
N VAL A 194 -11.29 8.06 -32.09
CA VAL A 194 -11.38 8.69 -30.78
C VAL A 194 -12.03 10.04 -30.91
N ASP A 195 -13.11 10.28 -30.19
CA ASP A 195 -13.71 11.60 -30.05
C ASP A 195 -13.10 12.31 -28.82
N PRO A 196 -12.24 13.32 -29.03
CA PRO A 196 -11.60 14.02 -27.91
C PRO A 196 -12.57 14.93 -27.12
N SER A 197 -13.83 15.05 -27.55
CA SER A 197 -14.90 15.78 -26.85
C SER A 197 -15.82 14.84 -26.07
N ALA A 198 -15.58 13.54 -26.12
CA ALA A 198 -16.36 12.57 -25.37
C ALA A 198 -16.40 12.92 -23.87
N PRO A 199 -17.55 12.75 -23.19
CA PRO A 199 -17.74 13.08 -21.78
C PRO A 199 -16.71 12.41 -20.85
N GLU A 200 -16.20 11.24 -21.26
CA GLU A 200 -15.22 10.45 -20.51
C GLU A 200 -13.78 10.98 -20.67
N LEU A 201 -13.46 11.65 -21.78
CA LEU A 201 -12.13 12.14 -22.11
C LEU A 201 -11.93 13.64 -21.81
N ALA A 202 -12.92 14.46 -22.17
CA ALA A 202 -12.79 15.91 -22.10
C ALA A 202 -12.43 16.44 -20.68
N PRO A 203 -13.03 15.96 -19.58
CA PRO A 203 -12.65 16.39 -18.23
C PRO A 203 -11.20 16.06 -17.88
N ARG A 204 -10.69 14.93 -18.40
CA ARG A 204 -9.33 14.44 -18.08
C ARG A 204 -8.20 15.15 -18.83
N THR A 205 -8.53 16.10 -19.67
CA THR A 205 -7.55 16.89 -20.43
C THR A 205 -7.28 18.26 -19.81
N ARG A 206 -7.92 18.60 -18.71
CA ARG A 206 -7.82 19.91 -18.05
C ARG A 206 -7.69 19.72 -16.55
N PRO A 207 -6.44 19.68 -16.00
CA PRO A 207 -6.25 19.58 -14.56
C PRO A 207 -6.92 20.73 -13.82
N GLY A 208 -7.69 20.40 -12.77
CA GLY A 208 -8.37 21.34 -11.91
C GLY A 208 -7.97 21.19 -10.44
N LEU A 209 -8.36 22.12 -9.58
CA LEU A 209 -8.13 22.01 -8.15
C LEU A 209 -8.96 20.88 -7.51
N GLU A 210 -10.09 20.55 -8.10
CA GLU A 210 -10.94 19.42 -7.74
C GLU A 210 -10.20 18.09 -7.90
N ASP A 211 -9.40 17.92 -8.95
CA ASP A 211 -8.62 16.71 -9.18
C ASP A 211 -7.54 16.56 -8.11
N VAL A 212 -6.87 17.68 -7.75
CA VAL A 212 -5.88 17.70 -6.66
C VAL A 212 -6.53 17.29 -5.34
N ALA A 213 -7.72 17.82 -5.03
CA ALA A 213 -8.43 17.50 -3.80
C ALA A 213 -8.83 16.00 -3.74
N VAL A 214 -9.32 15.46 -4.86
CA VAL A 214 -9.66 14.02 -4.98
C VAL A 214 -8.40 13.17 -4.84
N ALA A 215 -7.29 13.53 -5.49
CA ALA A 215 -6.05 12.78 -5.42
C ALA A 215 -5.43 12.82 -4.01
N LEU A 216 -5.48 13.94 -3.30
CA LEU A 216 -5.05 14.04 -1.90
C LEU A 216 -5.93 13.15 -0.99
N ALA A 217 -7.25 13.21 -1.15
CA ALA A 217 -8.17 12.36 -0.39
C ALA A 217 -7.91 10.86 -0.66
N ALA A 218 -7.66 10.50 -1.93
CA ALA A 218 -7.32 9.14 -2.33
C ALA A 218 -6.00 8.68 -1.68
N GLY A 219 -4.99 9.53 -1.61
CA GLY A 219 -3.72 9.22 -0.95
C GLY A 219 -3.86 9.01 0.56
N VAL A 220 -4.67 9.86 1.23
CA VAL A 220 -5.01 9.68 2.66
C VAL A 220 -5.74 8.36 2.86
N ALA A 221 -6.80 8.10 2.07
CA ALA A 221 -7.59 6.87 2.18
C ALA A 221 -6.74 5.63 1.91
N GLY A 222 -5.83 5.69 0.91
CA GLY A 222 -4.88 4.62 0.62
C GLY A 222 -3.99 4.28 1.80
N ALA A 223 -3.33 5.28 2.38
CA ALA A 223 -2.45 5.09 3.53
C ALA A 223 -3.22 4.62 4.78
N LEU A 224 -4.42 5.16 5.04
CA LEU A 224 -5.28 4.70 6.13
C LEU A 224 -5.70 3.24 5.92
N GLY A 225 -6.08 2.86 4.70
CA GLY A 225 -6.49 1.49 4.38
C GLY A 225 -5.41 0.47 4.75
N PHE A 226 -4.18 0.69 4.33
CA PHE A 226 -3.06 -0.19 4.66
C PHE A 226 -2.75 -0.21 6.15
N THR A 227 -2.78 0.94 6.83
CA THR A 227 -2.44 0.99 8.26
C THR A 227 -3.55 0.46 9.17
N THR A 228 -4.77 0.35 8.70
CA THR A 228 -5.90 -0.23 9.45
C THR A 228 -6.23 -1.67 9.04
N GLY A 229 -5.51 -2.24 8.06
CA GLY A 229 -5.80 -3.57 7.53
C GLY A 229 -7.13 -3.65 6.76
N ALA A 230 -7.61 -2.54 6.21
CA ALA A 230 -8.82 -2.55 5.39
C ALA A 230 -8.58 -3.36 4.10
N PRO A 231 -9.61 -4.06 3.56
CA PRO A 231 -9.44 -4.83 2.34
C PRO A 231 -8.88 -3.97 1.20
N ALA A 232 -7.70 -4.34 0.69
CA ALA A 232 -6.96 -3.58 -0.35
C ALA A 232 -7.82 -3.29 -1.59
N ALA A 233 -8.77 -4.18 -1.92
CA ALA A 233 -9.69 -3.99 -3.05
C ALA A 233 -10.60 -2.76 -2.89
N LEU A 234 -11.09 -2.46 -1.67
CA LEU A 234 -11.94 -1.29 -1.43
C LEU A 234 -11.14 0.01 -1.50
N VAL A 235 -9.92 -0.01 -0.97
CA VAL A 235 -9.02 1.14 -0.97
C VAL A 235 -8.43 1.38 -2.36
N GLY A 236 -8.15 0.29 -3.11
CA GLY A 236 -7.59 0.32 -4.46
C GLY A 236 -8.39 1.13 -5.46
N VAL A 237 -9.72 1.07 -5.36
CA VAL A 237 -10.63 1.86 -6.21
C VAL A 237 -10.35 3.35 -6.08
N MET A 238 -10.17 3.87 -4.87
CA MET A 238 -10.00 5.30 -4.63
C MET A 238 -8.74 5.87 -5.28
N VAL A 239 -7.61 5.15 -5.22
CA VAL A 239 -6.36 5.60 -5.85
C VAL A 239 -6.38 5.36 -7.36
N ALA A 240 -6.96 4.24 -7.81
CA ALA A 240 -7.05 3.94 -9.24
C ALA A 240 -7.92 4.94 -9.99
N VAL A 241 -8.96 5.52 -9.35
CA VAL A 241 -9.77 6.63 -9.90
C VAL A 241 -8.91 7.82 -10.29
N ALA A 242 -7.92 8.15 -9.47
CA ALA A 242 -7.04 9.28 -9.73
C ALA A 242 -5.98 8.99 -10.81
N LEU A 243 -5.54 7.74 -10.98
CA LEU A 243 -4.37 7.43 -11.79
C LEU A 243 -4.68 6.82 -13.17
N LEU A 244 -5.51 5.78 -13.23
CA LEU A 244 -5.70 5.03 -14.48
C LEU A 244 -6.40 5.85 -15.58
N PRO A 245 -7.50 6.58 -15.32
CA PRO A 245 -8.21 7.31 -16.37
C PRO A 245 -7.42 8.42 -17.06
N PRO A 246 -6.69 9.30 -16.35
CA PRO A 246 -5.88 10.30 -17.03
C PRO A 246 -4.71 9.67 -17.81
N LEU A 247 -4.14 8.57 -17.29
CA LEU A 247 -3.08 7.85 -17.97
C LEU A 247 -3.55 7.24 -19.30
N THR A 248 -4.70 6.56 -19.29
CA THR A 248 -5.30 5.98 -20.50
C THR A 248 -5.75 7.05 -21.49
N ALA A 249 -6.32 8.16 -21.01
CA ALA A 249 -6.68 9.29 -21.84
C ALA A 249 -5.45 9.92 -22.53
N ALA A 250 -4.34 10.07 -21.81
CA ALA A 250 -3.09 10.58 -22.36
C ALA A 250 -2.58 9.73 -23.53
N GLY A 251 -2.52 8.40 -23.34
CA GLY A 251 -2.09 7.46 -24.39
C GLY A 251 -3.03 7.48 -25.59
N LEU A 252 -4.33 7.37 -25.35
CA LEU A 252 -5.37 7.29 -26.38
C LEU A 252 -5.38 8.56 -27.27
N LEU A 253 -5.37 9.75 -26.62
CA LEU A 253 -5.35 11.02 -27.34
C LEU A 253 -4.02 11.27 -28.08
N SER A 254 -2.89 10.79 -27.54
CA SER A 254 -1.60 10.84 -28.25
C SER A 254 -1.65 10.01 -29.51
N GLY A 255 -2.15 8.77 -29.44
CA GLY A 255 -2.27 7.88 -30.60
C GLY A 255 -3.25 8.39 -31.65
N ALA A 256 -4.31 9.05 -31.23
CA ALA A 256 -5.33 9.64 -32.11
C ALA A 256 -4.92 10.99 -32.74
N GLY A 257 -3.73 11.52 -32.44
CA GLY A 257 -3.24 12.76 -33.05
C GLY A 257 -3.72 14.05 -32.38
N TYR A 258 -4.08 14.01 -31.10
CA TYR A 258 -4.49 15.18 -30.29
C TYR A 258 -3.45 15.53 -29.20
N PRO A 259 -2.22 15.98 -29.56
CA PRO A 259 -1.12 16.14 -28.62
C PRO A 259 -1.37 17.17 -27.53
N GLU A 260 -2.08 18.26 -27.84
CA GLU A 260 -2.40 19.30 -26.82
C GLU A 260 -3.29 18.73 -25.69
N LYS A 261 -4.33 17.98 -26.05
CA LYS A 261 -5.22 17.35 -25.08
C LYS A 261 -4.52 16.21 -24.34
N ALA A 262 -3.69 15.44 -25.04
CA ALA A 262 -2.87 14.41 -24.43
C ALA A 262 -1.91 14.99 -23.39
N PHE A 263 -1.28 16.14 -23.68
CA PHE A 263 -0.42 16.84 -22.71
C PHE A 263 -1.18 17.24 -21.45
N GLY A 264 -2.42 17.75 -21.59
CA GLY A 264 -3.28 18.03 -20.44
C GLY A 264 -3.56 16.80 -19.58
N ALA A 265 -3.80 15.65 -20.21
CA ALA A 265 -4.01 14.40 -19.49
C ALA A 265 -2.74 13.86 -18.81
N VAL A 266 -1.57 14.01 -19.44
CA VAL A 266 -0.26 13.71 -18.81
C VAL A 266 -0.04 14.59 -17.59
N LEU A 267 -0.33 15.88 -17.70
CA LEU A 267 -0.19 16.82 -16.58
C LEU A 267 -1.13 16.45 -15.42
N LEU A 268 -2.37 16.11 -15.72
CA LEU A 268 -3.34 15.62 -14.71
C LEU A 268 -2.82 14.37 -14.01
N PHE A 269 -2.33 13.38 -14.77
CA PHE A 269 -1.73 12.19 -14.20
C PHE A 269 -0.56 12.51 -13.27
N ALA A 270 0.37 13.36 -13.71
CA ALA A 270 1.54 13.74 -12.93
C ALA A 270 1.16 14.46 -11.62
N VAL A 271 0.21 15.40 -11.68
CA VAL A 271 -0.32 16.10 -10.51
C VAL A 271 -0.99 15.12 -9.54
N ASN A 272 -1.77 14.17 -10.05
CA ASN A 272 -2.45 13.17 -9.22
C ASN A 272 -1.44 12.22 -8.55
N VAL A 273 -0.42 11.73 -9.27
CA VAL A 273 0.66 10.91 -8.67
C VAL A 273 1.36 11.66 -7.54
N ALA A 274 1.72 12.92 -7.79
CA ALA A 274 2.38 13.76 -6.78
C ALA A 274 1.47 13.99 -5.55
N SER A 275 0.18 14.26 -5.77
CA SER A 275 -0.80 14.51 -4.71
C SER A 275 -1.06 13.24 -3.87
N VAL A 276 -1.26 12.09 -4.52
CA VAL A 276 -1.43 10.79 -3.84
C VAL A 276 -0.20 10.46 -3.00
N ASN A 277 1.00 10.62 -3.56
CA ASN A 277 2.25 10.34 -2.86
C ASN A 277 2.42 11.30 -1.66
N LEU A 278 2.24 12.60 -1.86
CA LEU A 278 2.35 13.60 -0.80
C LEU A 278 1.38 13.31 0.36
N ALA A 279 0.12 13.02 0.04
CA ALA A 279 -0.89 12.70 1.04
C ALA A 279 -0.59 11.39 1.77
N GLY A 280 -0.11 10.36 1.05
CA GLY A 280 0.34 9.10 1.63
C GLY A 280 1.49 9.31 2.62
N VAL A 281 2.55 10.01 2.21
CA VAL A 281 3.69 10.37 3.06
C VAL A 281 3.23 11.12 4.31
N ALA A 282 2.42 12.17 4.14
CA ALA A 282 1.91 12.97 5.25
C ALA A 282 1.11 12.09 6.23
N THR A 283 0.27 11.19 5.72
CA THR A 283 -0.55 10.29 6.55
C THR A 283 0.32 9.30 7.32
N PHE A 284 1.30 8.66 6.70
CA PHE A 284 2.23 7.76 7.39
C PHE A 284 3.02 8.49 8.48
N LEU A 285 3.52 9.70 8.21
CA LEU A 285 4.24 10.50 9.20
C LEU A 285 3.33 10.94 10.36
N LEU A 286 2.09 11.35 10.10
CA LEU A 286 1.09 11.68 11.14
C LEU A 286 0.75 10.48 12.01
N GLN A 287 0.74 9.28 11.41
CA GLN A 287 0.56 8.03 12.13
C GLN A 287 1.82 7.54 12.85
N ARG A 288 2.89 8.32 12.84
CA ARG A 288 4.18 8.01 13.45
C ARG A 288 4.88 6.78 12.87
N VAL A 289 4.58 6.42 11.62
CA VAL A 289 5.38 5.45 10.86
C VAL A 289 6.69 6.14 10.51
N ARG A 290 7.76 5.86 11.28
CA ARG A 290 9.06 6.54 11.18
C ARG A 290 10.18 5.50 11.05
N PRO A 291 11.34 5.86 10.45
CA PRO A 291 12.51 4.99 10.44
C PRO A 291 12.98 4.70 11.88
N ARG A 292 13.51 3.50 12.11
CA ARG A 292 13.97 3.06 13.43
C ARG A 292 15.22 3.78 13.92
N THR A 293 16.12 4.10 12.98
CA THR A 293 17.39 4.77 13.26
C THR A 293 17.78 5.67 12.11
N PHE A 294 18.64 6.67 12.39
CA PHE A 294 19.26 7.55 11.36
C PHE A 294 20.05 6.78 10.27
N TRP A 295 20.39 5.52 10.52
CA TRP A 295 21.18 4.65 9.64
C TRP A 295 20.31 3.84 8.64
N GLU A 296 19.00 3.82 8.81
CA GLU A 296 18.07 3.21 7.84
C GLU A 296 17.64 4.21 6.74
N ALA A 297 18.09 5.46 6.84
CA ALA A 297 17.78 6.53 5.91
C ALA A 297 18.88 6.74 4.83
N GLU A 298 19.85 5.83 4.69
CA GLU A 298 20.81 5.74 3.59
C GLU A 298 20.35 4.55 2.69
#